data_6064bbd29f9ba3398b1a3f4b451e44e7
#
_entry.id   6064bbd29f9ba3398b1a3f4b451e44e7
#
_cell.length_a   1.000
_cell.length_b   1.000
_cell.length_c   1.000
_cell.angle_alpha   90.00
_cell.angle_beta   90.00
_cell.angle_gamma   90.00
#
_symmetry.space_group_name_H-M   'P 1'
#
loop_
_entity.id
_entity.type
_entity.pdbx_description
1 polymer ?
#
loop_
_entity_poly.entity_id
_entity_poly.type
_entity_poly.pdbx_seq_one_letter_code
_entity_poly.pdbx_strand_id
1 'polypeptide(L)'
;MPLDFRALWAQALPFHPYVAASTEHRGLWEGIHRIAIVPVWAQALDFTAAPRHLLVLAEDWCGDASNTIPVLAKVAEQVPGLELRVLRRDEHPEVMDRYLTNGARAI
;
A
#
# COMPACT_ATOMS: atom_id res chain seq x y z
N MET A 1 5.80 -18.25 -14.62
CA MET A 1 5.55 -18.71 -13.25
C MET A 1 4.48 -17.85 -12.61
N PRO A 2 3.46 -18.44 -12.03
CA PRO A 2 2.47 -17.64 -11.30
C PRO A 2 3.12 -17.02 -10.05
N LEU A 3 2.64 -15.84 -9.67
CA LEU A 3 3.10 -15.17 -8.46
C LEU A 3 2.51 -15.88 -7.23
N ASP A 4 3.33 -16.02 -6.19
CA ASP A 4 2.87 -16.51 -4.90
C ASP A 4 2.53 -15.32 -4.01
N PHE A 5 1.27 -14.90 -4.02
CA PHE A 5 0.83 -13.74 -3.26
C PHE A 5 0.91 -13.93 -1.74
N ARG A 6 0.81 -15.17 -1.27
CA ARG A 6 0.96 -15.46 0.16
C ARG A 6 2.41 -15.18 0.60
N ALA A 7 3.39 -15.64 -0.18
CA ALA A 7 4.79 -15.38 0.11
C ALA A 7 5.12 -13.90 0.00
N LEU A 8 4.58 -13.21 -1.01
CA LEU A 8 4.79 -11.77 -1.18
C LEU A 8 4.19 -10.98 -0.02
N TRP A 9 3.01 -11.37 0.43
CA TRP A 9 2.36 -10.73 1.58
C TRP A 9 3.23 -10.86 2.84
N ALA A 10 3.86 -12.01 3.04
CA ALA A 10 4.74 -12.22 4.19
C ALA A 10 5.98 -11.34 4.14
N GLN A 11 6.45 -10.95 2.94
CA GLN A 11 7.60 -10.08 2.76
C GLN A 11 7.24 -8.59 2.80
N ALA A 12 5.97 -8.25 2.61
CA ALA A 12 5.51 -6.87 2.57
C ALA A 12 5.42 -6.29 3.98
N LEU A 13 5.57 -4.97 4.10
CA LEU A 13 5.52 -4.27 5.38
C LEU A 13 4.17 -3.57 5.57
N PRO A 14 3.59 -3.60 6.77
CA PRO A 14 2.51 -2.71 7.11
C PRO A 14 2.93 -1.24 6.90
N PHE A 15 1.95 -0.34 6.78
CA PHE A 15 2.23 1.05 6.41
C PHE A 15 3.25 1.73 7.33
N HIS A 16 3.01 1.72 8.65
CA HIS A 16 3.89 2.45 9.57
C HIS A 16 5.32 1.91 9.59
N PRO A 17 5.56 0.60 9.65
CA PRO A 17 6.92 0.07 9.49
C PRO A 17 7.56 0.42 8.15
N TYR A 18 6.78 0.41 7.07
CA TYR A 18 7.29 0.81 5.76
C TYR A 18 7.79 2.26 5.77
N VAL A 19 6.99 3.18 6.30
CA VAL A 19 7.35 4.60 6.38
C VAL A 19 8.57 4.79 7.28
N ALA A 20 8.63 4.10 8.41
CA ALA A 20 9.76 4.18 9.33
C ALA A 20 11.07 3.72 8.67
N ALA A 21 11.01 2.76 7.76
CA ALA A 21 12.17 2.25 7.03
C ALA A 21 12.50 3.10 5.79
N SER A 22 11.64 4.05 5.41
CA SER A 22 11.82 4.87 4.21
C SER A 22 12.83 5.98 4.44
N THR A 23 13.57 6.36 3.39
CA THR A 23 14.53 7.44 3.43
C THR A 23 14.06 8.67 2.65
N GLU A 24 13.21 8.47 1.63
CA GLU A 24 12.70 9.53 0.79
C GLU A 24 11.28 9.90 1.19
N HIS A 25 11.00 11.20 1.29
CA HIS A 25 9.65 11.73 1.51
C HIS A 25 8.92 11.22 2.75
N ARG A 26 9.66 10.71 3.76
CA ARG A 26 9.03 10.14 4.95
C ARG A 26 8.07 11.11 5.63
N GLY A 27 8.49 12.38 5.78
CA GLY A 27 7.63 13.40 6.38
C GLY A 27 6.35 13.65 5.59
N LEU A 28 6.42 13.55 4.26
CA LEU A 28 5.25 13.69 3.39
C LEU A 28 4.29 12.51 3.58
N TRP A 29 4.81 11.30 3.58
CA TRP A 29 3.99 10.09 3.80
C TRP A 29 3.28 10.15 5.16
N GLU A 30 4.00 10.50 6.21
CA GLU A 30 3.43 10.62 7.56
C GLU A 30 2.41 11.76 7.64
N GLY A 31 2.73 12.90 7.03
CA GLY A 31 1.84 14.07 7.05
C GLY A 31 0.53 13.83 6.33
N ILE A 32 0.57 13.21 5.16
CA ILE A 32 -0.65 12.90 4.39
C ILE A 32 -1.49 11.88 5.14
N HIS A 33 -0.87 10.87 5.72
CA HIS A 33 -1.60 9.90 6.53
C HIS A 33 -2.32 10.58 7.70
N ARG A 34 -1.64 11.49 8.37
CA ARG A 34 -2.19 12.20 9.53
C ARG A 34 -3.42 13.04 9.18
N ILE A 35 -3.40 13.74 8.05
CA ILE A 35 -4.49 14.64 7.67
C ILE A 35 -5.57 13.99 6.82
N ALA A 36 -5.36 12.76 6.36
CA ALA A 36 -6.32 12.07 5.50
C ALA A 36 -7.65 11.86 6.23
N ILE A 37 -8.75 12.07 5.48
CA ILE A 37 -10.10 11.88 5.99
C ILE A 37 -10.71 10.68 5.27
N VAL A 38 -11.19 9.71 6.05
CA VAL A 38 -11.87 8.54 5.50
C VAL A 38 -13.31 8.91 5.14
N PRO A 39 -13.74 8.69 3.89
CA PRO A 39 -15.14 9.00 3.50
C PRO A 39 -16.15 8.23 4.35
N VAL A 40 -17.30 8.84 4.57
CA VAL A 40 -18.36 8.24 5.40
C VAL A 40 -18.78 6.88 4.87
N TRP A 41 -18.89 6.73 3.54
CA TRP A 41 -19.28 5.45 2.95
C TRP A 41 -18.26 4.34 3.23
N ALA A 42 -16.97 4.68 3.31
CA ALA A 42 -15.92 3.70 3.62
C ALA A 42 -16.00 3.26 5.08
N GLN A 43 -16.42 4.15 5.98
CA GLN A 43 -16.56 3.82 7.40
C GLN A 43 -17.67 2.80 7.65
N ALA A 44 -18.61 2.65 6.71
CA ALA A 44 -19.68 1.66 6.80
C ALA A 44 -19.26 0.27 6.34
N LEU A 45 -18.07 0.12 5.73
CA LEU A 45 -17.59 -1.17 5.27
C LEU A 45 -17.11 -2.03 6.44
N ASP A 46 -17.32 -3.34 6.32
CA ASP A 46 -16.88 -4.30 7.32
C ASP A 46 -16.55 -5.63 6.62
N PHE A 47 -15.28 -6.02 6.69
CA PHE A 47 -14.79 -7.27 6.09
C PHE A 47 -14.42 -8.33 7.13
N THR A 48 -14.94 -8.23 8.37
CA THR A 48 -14.57 -9.19 9.43
C THR A 48 -14.99 -10.62 9.09
N ALA A 49 -16.12 -10.78 8.38
CA ALA A 49 -16.58 -12.11 7.98
C ALA A 49 -15.75 -12.69 6.81
N ALA A 50 -15.15 -11.84 5.99
CA ALA A 50 -14.32 -12.25 4.86
C ALA A 50 -13.17 -11.24 4.71
N PRO A 51 -12.11 -11.37 5.52
CA PRO A 51 -11.01 -10.41 5.52
C PRO A 51 -10.38 -10.21 4.14
N ARG A 52 -9.94 -8.99 3.86
CA ARG A 52 -9.31 -8.61 2.60
C ARG A 52 -7.93 -8.03 2.85
N HIS A 53 -7.00 -8.37 1.97
CA HIS A 53 -5.64 -7.84 1.99
C HIS A 53 -5.42 -6.94 0.79
N LEU A 54 -4.88 -5.75 1.05
CA LEU A 54 -4.42 -4.82 0.00
C LEU A 54 -2.90 -4.90 -0.05
N LEU A 55 -2.37 -5.50 -1.10
CA LEU A 55 -0.93 -5.55 -1.35
C LEU A 55 -0.59 -4.44 -2.35
N VAL A 56 0.16 -3.45 -1.89
CA VAL A 56 0.49 -2.27 -2.67
C VAL A 56 1.93 -2.32 -3.11
N LEU A 57 2.18 -2.12 -4.40
CA LEU A 57 3.52 -2.06 -4.96
C LEU A 57 3.92 -0.60 -5.11
N ALA A 58 4.98 -0.16 -4.44
CA ALA A 58 5.36 1.25 -4.40
C ALA A 58 6.83 1.46 -4.08
N GLU A 59 7.25 2.72 -4.23
CA GLU A 59 8.54 3.21 -3.73
C GLU A 59 8.34 4.52 -2.98
N ASP A 60 9.18 4.76 -1.99
CA ASP A 60 9.06 5.94 -1.12
C ASP A 60 9.38 7.26 -1.86
N TRP A 61 10.17 7.19 -2.94
CA TRP A 61 10.53 8.36 -3.74
C TRP A 61 9.42 8.79 -4.72
N CYS A 62 8.39 7.98 -4.91
CA CYS A 62 7.33 8.28 -5.87
C CYS A 62 6.33 9.29 -5.29
N GLY A 63 6.19 10.47 -5.92
CA GLY A 63 5.27 11.50 -5.48
C GLY A 63 3.81 11.08 -5.54
N ASP A 64 3.42 10.33 -6.58
CA ASP A 64 2.04 9.85 -6.72
C ASP A 64 1.73 8.84 -5.61
N ALA A 65 2.64 7.94 -5.31
CA ALA A 65 2.47 6.96 -4.23
C ALA A 65 2.34 7.65 -2.89
N SER A 66 3.17 8.69 -2.63
CA SER A 66 3.14 9.42 -1.36
C SER A 66 1.83 10.19 -1.15
N ASN A 67 1.10 10.52 -2.22
CA ASN A 67 -0.20 11.18 -2.13
C ASN A 67 -1.37 10.18 -2.01
N THR A 68 -1.20 8.95 -2.46
CA THR A 68 -2.29 7.98 -2.56
C THR A 68 -2.25 6.94 -1.45
N ILE A 69 -1.09 6.32 -1.23
CA ILE A 69 -0.97 5.18 -0.32
C ILE A 69 -1.26 5.54 1.14
N PRO A 70 -0.78 6.69 1.66
CA PRO A 70 -1.15 7.06 3.03
C PRO A 70 -2.67 7.18 3.24
N VAL A 71 -3.40 7.65 2.23
CA VAL A 71 -4.86 7.73 2.31
C VAL A 71 -5.47 6.32 2.34
N LEU A 72 -5.02 5.42 1.48
CA LEU A 72 -5.47 4.04 1.48
C LEU A 72 -5.16 3.34 2.81
N ALA A 73 -3.99 3.61 3.38
CA ALA A 73 -3.62 3.06 4.69
C ALA A 73 -4.56 3.54 5.78
N LYS A 74 -4.94 4.81 5.74
CA LYS A 74 -5.90 5.37 6.69
C LYS A 74 -7.25 4.68 6.57
N VAL A 75 -7.72 4.47 5.34
CA VAL A 75 -8.97 3.73 5.10
C VAL A 75 -8.88 2.32 5.66
N ALA A 76 -7.79 1.61 5.38
CA ALA A 76 -7.61 0.24 5.85
C ALA A 76 -7.64 0.16 7.39
N GLU A 77 -7.06 1.15 8.07
CA GLU A 77 -7.04 1.20 9.53
C GLU A 77 -8.43 1.34 10.15
N GLN A 78 -9.36 1.96 9.42
CA GLN A 78 -10.70 2.26 9.93
C GLN A 78 -11.76 1.28 9.43
N VAL A 79 -11.42 0.37 8.52
CA VAL A 79 -12.35 -0.63 7.99
C VAL A 79 -12.01 -1.99 8.62
N PRO A 80 -12.90 -2.56 9.44
CA PRO A 80 -12.64 -3.87 10.07
C PRO A 80 -12.42 -4.95 9.02
N GLY A 81 -11.40 -5.79 9.24
CA GLY A 81 -11.06 -6.91 8.35
C GLY A 81 -10.28 -6.51 7.10
N LEU A 82 -9.92 -5.23 6.95
CA LEU A 82 -9.10 -4.76 5.83
C LEU A 82 -7.68 -4.47 6.34
N GLU A 83 -6.67 -5.03 5.66
CA GLU A 83 -5.28 -4.84 6.02
C GLU A 83 -4.47 -4.46 4.78
N LEU A 84 -3.59 -3.47 4.92
CA LEU A 84 -2.74 -2.99 3.84
C LEU A 84 -1.27 -3.23 4.18
N ARG A 85 -0.53 -3.76 3.20
CA ARG A 85 0.92 -3.86 3.28
C ARG A 85 1.56 -3.35 2.00
N VAL A 86 2.78 -2.85 2.12
CA VAL A 86 3.52 -2.26 1.01
C VAL A 86 4.70 -3.15 0.65
N LEU A 87 4.85 -3.40 -0.65
CA LEU A 87 5.95 -4.15 -1.22
C LEU A 87 6.79 -3.17 -2.07
N ARG A 88 8.12 -3.17 -1.89
CA ARG A 88 8.97 -2.26 -2.66
C ARG A 88 9.08 -2.74 -4.11
N ARG A 89 8.74 -1.85 -5.05
CA ARG A 89 8.76 -2.16 -6.48
C ARG A 89 10.13 -2.64 -6.95
N ASP A 90 11.18 -1.93 -6.56
CA ASP A 90 12.53 -2.20 -7.07
C ASP A 90 13.13 -3.49 -6.51
N GLU A 91 12.59 -4.00 -5.40
CA GLU A 91 12.99 -5.28 -4.82
C GLU A 91 12.19 -6.45 -5.40
N HIS A 92 11.13 -6.17 -6.14
CA HIS A 92 10.23 -7.18 -6.69
C HIS A 92 9.89 -6.93 -8.15
N PRO A 93 10.92 -6.95 -9.04
CA PRO A 93 10.67 -6.71 -10.47
C PRO A 93 9.74 -7.76 -11.08
N GLU A 94 9.71 -8.98 -10.54
CA GLU A 94 8.82 -10.04 -11.03
C GLU A 94 7.34 -9.68 -10.82
N VAL A 95 7.05 -8.91 -9.78
CA VAL A 95 5.68 -8.42 -9.53
C VAL A 95 5.38 -7.23 -10.45
N MET A 96 6.30 -6.26 -10.49
CA MET A 96 6.11 -5.06 -11.31
C MET A 96 5.92 -5.40 -12.79
N ASP A 97 6.64 -6.39 -13.29
CA ASP A 97 6.58 -6.77 -14.71
C ASP A 97 5.23 -7.42 -15.08
N ARG A 98 4.42 -7.84 -14.09
CA ARG A 98 3.06 -8.34 -14.32
C ARG A 98 2.04 -7.21 -14.46
N TYR A 99 2.38 -5.98 -14.07
CA TYR A 99 1.44 -4.85 -14.01
C TYR A 99 2.01 -3.62 -14.71
N LEU A 100 2.63 -3.83 -15.88
CA LEU A 100 3.17 -2.73 -16.67
C LEU A 100 2.05 -1.87 -17.26
N THR A 101 2.30 -0.56 -17.34
CA THR A 101 1.41 0.39 -17.99
C THR A 101 2.01 0.75 -19.33
N ASN A 102 1.37 0.32 -20.44
CA ASN A 102 1.86 0.51 -21.79
C ASN A 102 3.31 0.01 -21.96
N GLY A 103 3.64 -1.12 -21.31
CA GLY A 103 4.98 -1.69 -21.36
C GLY A 103 5.99 -1.03 -20.46
N ALA A 104 5.59 -0.01 -19.69
CA ALA A 104 6.48 0.71 -18.78
C ALA A 104 6.11 0.47 -17.32
N ARG A 105 7.14 0.50 -16.46
CA ARG A 105 6.94 0.41 -15.01
C ARG A 105 6.40 1.73 -14.50
N ALA A 106 5.21 1.67 -13.86
CA ALA A 106 4.58 2.83 -13.23
C ALA A 106 4.30 2.53 -11.76
N ILE A 107 4.08 3.58 -11.00
CA ILE A 107 3.69 3.44 -9.59
C ILE A 107 2.44 4.29 -9.34
#